data_0c5e6b2a0a91966936552c8c53893260
#
_entry.id   0c5e6b2a0a91966936552c8c53893260
#
_cell.length_a   1.000
_cell.length_b   1.000
_cell.length_c   1.000
_cell.angle_alpha   90.00
_cell.angle_beta   90.00
_cell.angle_gamma   90.00
#
_symmetry.space_group_name_H-M   'P 1'
#
loop_
_entity.id
_entity.type
_entity.pdbx_description
1 polymer ?
#
loop_
_entity_poly.entity_id
_entity_poly.type
_entity_poly.pdbx_seq_one_letter_code
_entity_poly.pdbx_strand_id
1 'polypeptide(L)'
;MDSQFTNQPKPTLVNVIAWMTLASGIVNLVWGLVATHSFWWTIVCIPLTILPTVLGIFEVIYAAKLISNPPQVTRPDTNIAILEIIDILAGNVFSVVVGILALVFYNDVTVRDYFARLNETLPPTPELAVPPAPIVEPAPMIDEPSSPEEETPNS
;
A
#
# COMPACT_ATOMS: atom_id res chain seq x y z
N MET A 1 -32.75 -2.20 -8.73
CA MET A 1 -31.72 -3.03 -8.10
C MET A 1 -30.54 -2.12 -7.83
N ASP A 2 -30.05 -1.70 -6.70
CA ASP A 2 -30.53 -1.77 -5.34
C ASP A 2 -29.71 -0.83 -4.50
N SER A 3 -30.33 0.24 -4.05
CA SER A 3 -29.71 1.29 -3.22
C SER A 3 -29.44 0.84 -1.77
N GLN A 4 -29.45 -0.46 -1.50
CA GLN A 4 -29.30 -0.99 -0.14
C GLN A 4 -27.85 -1.15 0.34
N PHE A 5 -26.86 -1.11 -0.58
CA PHE A 5 -25.47 -1.38 -0.20
C PHE A 5 -24.67 -0.15 0.28
N THR A 6 -25.23 1.03 0.13
CA THR A 6 -24.52 2.28 0.46
C THR A 6 -24.62 2.68 1.94
N ASN A 7 -25.34 1.94 2.78
CA ASN A 7 -25.68 2.38 4.15
C ASN A 7 -25.05 1.52 5.27
N GLN A 8 -23.92 0.84 5.01
CA GLN A 8 -23.23 0.23 6.15
C GLN A 8 -22.54 1.32 6.99
N PRO A 9 -22.84 1.38 8.29
CA PRO A 9 -22.19 2.37 9.14
C PRO A 9 -20.69 2.10 9.19
N LYS A 10 -19.91 3.13 8.90
CA LYS A 10 -18.46 3.09 8.97
C LYS A 10 -18.05 2.79 10.41
N PRO A 11 -17.22 1.75 10.67
CA PRO A 11 -16.75 1.44 12.01
C PRO A 11 -16.03 2.62 12.67
N THR A 12 -16.19 2.76 13.97
CA THR A 12 -15.57 3.86 14.72
C THR A 12 -14.06 3.90 14.53
N LEU A 13 -13.39 2.74 14.51
CA LEU A 13 -11.93 2.66 14.28
C LEU A 13 -11.52 3.22 12.92
N VAL A 14 -12.30 2.98 11.87
CA VAL A 14 -12.02 3.55 10.54
C VAL A 14 -12.15 5.07 10.56
N ASN A 15 -13.12 5.61 11.29
CA ASN A 15 -13.23 7.06 11.47
C ASN A 15 -12.05 7.62 12.28
N VAL A 16 -11.62 6.92 13.34
CA VAL A 16 -10.44 7.31 14.12
C VAL A 16 -9.20 7.35 13.24
N ILE A 17 -8.95 6.31 12.43
CA ILE A 17 -7.85 6.27 11.47
C ILE A 17 -7.93 7.49 10.53
N ALA A 18 -9.09 7.75 9.95
CA ALA A 18 -9.27 8.85 8.99
C ALA A 18 -8.95 10.22 9.62
N TRP A 19 -9.42 10.48 10.84
CA TRP A 19 -9.14 11.74 11.54
C TRP A 19 -7.71 11.84 12.03
N MET A 20 -7.11 10.74 12.48
CA MET A 20 -5.70 10.72 12.87
C MET A 20 -4.78 10.99 11.69
N THR A 21 -5.01 10.31 10.55
CA THR A 21 -4.24 10.54 9.33
C THR A 21 -4.43 11.96 8.80
N LEU A 22 -5.65 12.52 8.88
CA LEU A 22 -5.89 13.92 8.51
C LEU A 22 -5.09 14.87 9.39
N ALA A 23 -5.12 14.67 10.70
CA ALA A 23 -4.37 15.49 11.66
C ALA A 23 -2.86 15.37 11.42
N SER A 24 -2.35 14.15 11.19
CA SER A 24 -0.95 13.91 10.83
C SER A 24 -0.58 14.65 9.55
N GLY A 25 -1.40 14.55 8.51
CA GLY A 25 -1.15 15.24 7.25
C GLY A 25 -1.05 16.76 7.38
N ILE A 26 -1.92 17.36 8.20
CA ILE A 26 -1.86 18.80 8.48
C ILE A 26 -0.57 19.16 9.24
N VAL A 27 -0.22 18.36 10.27
CA VAL A 27 1.01 18.56 11.04
C VAL A 27 2.23 18.43 10.14
N ASN A 28 2.26 17.41 9.27
CA ASN A 28 3.36 17.18 8.31
C ASN A 28 3.51 18.34 7.32
N LEU A 29 2.41 18.90 6.81
CA LEU A 29 2.45 20.09 5.94
C LEU A 29 3.06 21.28 6.66
N VAL A 30 2.60 21.58 7.88
CA VAL A 30 3.12 22.68 8.68
C VAL A 30 4.60 22.46 9.03
N TRP A 31 4.93 21.24 9.50
CA TRP A 31 6.30 20.89 9.85
C TRP A 31 7.26 20.97 8.67
N GLY A 32 6.85 20.41 7.52
CA GLY A 32 7.65 20.45 6.30
C GLY A 32 7.88 21.88 5.79
N LEU A 33 6.88 22.75 5.87
CA LEU A 33 7.04 24.18 5.51
C LEU A 33 8.01 24.90 6.45
N VAL A 34 7.89 24.69 7.76
CA VAL A 34 8.78 25.28 8.76
C VAL A 34 10.20 24.75 8.57
N ALA A 35 10.36 23.44 8.41
CA ALA A 35 11.68 22.83 8.20
C ALA A 35 12.34 23.34 6.90
N THR A 36 11.58 23.37 5.81
CA THR A 36 12.08 23.89 4.52
C THR A 36 12.50 25.35 4.64
N HIS A 37 11.69 26.18 5.31
CA HIS A 37 12.04 27.60 5.51
C HIS A 37 13.28 27.76 6.40
N SER A 38 13.46 26.91 7.40
CA SER A 38 14.60 26.99 8.33
C SER A 38 15.91 26.50 7.70
N PHE A 39 15.85 25.52 6.79
CA PHE A 39 17.01 24.83 6.22
C PHE A 39 17.20 25.06 4.71
N TRP A 40 16.49 26.00 4.10
CA TRP A 40 16.54 26.26 2.65
C TRP A 40 17.94 26.54 2.11
N TRP A 41 18.83 27.06 2.96
CA TRP A 41 20.23 27.39 2.66
C TRP A 41 21.17 26.17 2.69
N THR A 42 20.69 25.02 3.14
CA THR A 42 21.47 23.79 3.23
C THR A 42 20.98 22.79 2.18
N ILE A 43 21.60 22.78 1.01
CA ILE A 43 21.18 21.93 -0.15
C ILE A 43 21.06 20.45 0.23
N VAL A 44 21.90 19.96 1.16
CA VAL A 44 21.91 18.57 1.61
C VAL A 44 20.63 18.21 2.38
N CYS A 45 19.99 19.16 3.06
CA CYS A 45 18.80 18.93 3.86
C CYS A 45 17.49 19.04 3.06
N ILE A 46 17.53 19.58 1.83
CA ILE A 46 16.32 19.76 1.02
C ILE A 46 15.51 18.48 0.84
N PRO A 47 16.09 17.33 0.45
CA PRO A 47 15.29 16.10 0.30
C PRO A 47 14.62 15.68 1.60
N LEU A 48 15.28 15.89 2.75
CA LEU A 48 14.78 15.50 4.06
C LEU A 48 13.66 16.43 4.54
N THR A 49 13.72 17.72 4.20
CA THR A 49 12.68 18.69 4.60
C THR A 49 11.46 18.68 3.68
N ILE A 50 11.59 18.20 2.44
CA ILE A 50 10.47 18.03 1.52
C ILE A 50 9.65 16.78 1.86
N LEU A 51 10.26 15.75 2.43
CA LEU A 51 9.59 14.48 2.75
C LEU A 51 8.31 14.67 3.56
N PRO A 52 8.28 15.37 4.72
CA PRO A 52 7.04 15.59 5.47
C PRO A 52 5.98 16.34 4.67
N THR A 53 6.37 17.30 3.84
CA THR A 53 5.41 18.04 3.01
C THR A 53 4.73 17.14 1.99
N VAL A 54 5.49 16.32 1.29
CA VAL A 54 4.95 15.35 0.31
C VAL A 54 4.09 14.31 1.00
N LEU A 55 4.57 13.76 2.12
CA LEU A 55 3.83 12.80 2.92
C LEU A 55 2.50 13.40 3.41
N GLY A 56 2.52 14.61 3.96
CA GLY A 56 1.32 15.29 4.42
C GLY A 56 0.27 15.50 3.33
N ILE A 57 0.68 15.76 2.08
CA ILE A 57 -0.26 15.83 0.96
C ILE A 57 -0.94 14.48 0.74
N PHE A 58 -0.18 13.37 0.72
CA PHE A 58 -0.75 12.04 0.54
C PHE A 58 -1.68 11.64 1.67
N GLU A 59 -1.32 11.95 2.91
CA GLU A 59 -2.14 11.71 4.10
C GLU A 59 -3.47 12.45 4.02
N VAL A 60 -3.45 13.74 3.69
CA VAL A 60 -4.68 14.54 3.55
C VAL A 60 -5.57 13.98 2.44
N ILE A 61 -5.00 13.61 1.29
CA ILE A 61 -5.76 13.03 0.18
C ILE A 61 -6.36 11.69 0.59
N TYR A 62 -5.57 10.83 1.24
CA TYR A 62 -6.03 9.53 1.70
C TYR A 62 -7.14 9.67 2.75
N ALA A 63 -6.95 10.53 3.74
CA ALA A 63 -7.94 10.79 4.78
C ALA A 63 -9.24 11.35 4.19
N ALA A 64 -9.15 12.32 3.26
CA ALA A 64 -10.31 12.88 2.58
C ALA A 64 -11.12 11.81 1.82
N LYS A 65 -10.42 10.90 1.11
CA LYS A 65 -11.05 9.77 0.41
C LYS A 65 -11.65 8.76 1.39
N LEU A 66 -11.02 8.54 2.54
CA LEU A 66 -11.51 7.63 3.56
C LEU A 66 -12.73 8.22 4.30
N ILE A 67 -12.78 9.56 4.51
CA ILE A 67 -13.91 10.27 5.13
C ILE A 67 -15.10 10.35 4.16
N SER A 68 -14.89 10.38 2.86
CA SER A 68 -15.96 10.53 1.86
C SER A 68 -17.06 9.49 2.03
N ASN A 69 -18.24 9.83 1.56
CA ASN A 69 -19.41 8.94 1.58
C ASN A 69 -20.02 8.86 0.16
N PRO A 70 -19.90 7.72 -0.55
CA PRO A 70 -19.23 6.48 -0.16
C PRO A 70 -17.70 6.64 -0.06
N PRO A 71 -17.03 5.79 0.73
CA PRO A 71 -15.58 5.81 0.83
C PRO A 71 -14.94 5.49 -0.53
N GLN A 72 -13.92 6.27 -0.91
CA GLN A 72 -13.21 6.08 -2.17
C GLN A 72 -11.93 5.25 -2.02
N VAL A 73 -11.66 4.79 -0.79
CA VAL A 73 -10.51 3.96 -0.45
C VAL A 73 -10.99 2.56 -0.11
N THR A 74 -10.42 1.57 -0.75
CA THR A 74 -10.79 0.16 -0.64
C THR A 74 -9.79 -0.67 0.14
N ARG A 75 -8.63 -0.08 0.46
CA ARG A 75 -7.55 -0.76 1.18
C ARG A 75 -6.93 0.18 2.22
N PRO A 76 -6.47 -0.37 3.35
CA PRO A 76 -5.60 0.37 4.25
C PRO A 76 -4.28 0.68 3.54
N ASP A 77 -3.82 1.93 3.62
CA ASP A 77 -2.56 2.31 3.00
C ASP A 77 -1.39 2.15 3.99
N THR A 78 -0.87 0.93 4.04
CA THR A 78 0.28 0.58 4.88
C THR A 78 1.54 1.36 4.49
N ASN A 79 1.67 1.78 3.22
CA ASN A 79 2.84 2.54 2.77
C ASN A 79 2.88 3.92 3.42
N ILE A 80 1.73 4.59 3.54
CA ILE A 80 1.63 5.87 4.25
C ILE A 80 2.08 5.68 5.70
N ALA A 81 1.55 4.66 6.41
CA ALA A 81 1.91 4.40 7.79
C ALA A 81 3.41 4.07 7.98
N ILE A 82 4.05 3.39 7.04
CA ILE A 82 5.49 3.14 7.05
C ILE A 82 6.27 4.44 6.82
N LEU A 83 5.82 5.28 5.87
CA LEU A 83 6.46 6.57 5.61
C LEU A 83 6.35 7.52 6.81
N GLU A 84 5.22 7.49 7.54
CA GLU A 84 5.04 8.21 8.79
C GLU A 84 6.10 7.81 9.85
N ILE A 85 6.46 6.51 9.92
CA ILE A 85 7.51 6.04 10.81
C ILE A 85 8.89 6.51 10.33
N ILE A 86 9.14 6.49 9.02
CA ILE A 86 10.41 6.95 8.44
C ILE A 86 10.59 8.46 8.63
N ASP A 87 9.50 9.21 8.77
CA ASP A 87 9.50 10.66 9.00
C ASP A 87 10.18 11.09 10.31
N ILE A 88 10.54 10.12 11.18
CA ILE A 88 11.45 10.34 12.33
C ILE A 88 12.78 10.95 11.89
N LEU A 89 13.24 10.64 10.67
CA LEU A 89 14.48 11.19 10.12
C LEU A 89 14.38 12.70 9.86
N ALA A 90 13.15 13.18 9.61
CA ALA A 90 12.85 14.61 9.53
C ALA A 90 12.55 15.24 10.91
N GLY A 91 12.68 14.48 12.00
CA GLY A 91 12.47 14.94 13.38
C GLY A 91 11.00 15.01 13.80
N ASN A 92 10.08 14.43 13.02
CA ASN A 92 8.65 14.46 13.31
C ASN A 92 8.20 13.24 14.14
N VAL A 93 8.36 13.30 15.45
CA VAL A 93 7.95 12.25 16.40
C VAL A 93 6.43 12.01 16.38
N PHE A 94 5.64 13.05 16.10
CA PHE A 94 4.18 12.92 16.04
C PHE A 94 3.74 11.97 14.92
N SER A 95 4.32 12.11 13.73
CA SER A 95 4.05 11.22 12.59
C SER A 95 4.36 9.76 12.91
N VAL A 96 5.47 9.51 13.60
CA VAL A 96 5.86 8.15 14.03
C VAL A 96 4.78 7.50 14.90
N VAL A 97 4.25 8.24 15.88
CA VAL A 97 3.20 7.73 16.76
C VAL A 97 1.95 7.40 15.95
N VAL A 98 1.56 8.28 15.03
CA VAL A 98 0.39 8.06 14.16
C VAL A 98 0.60 6.85 13.25
N GLY A 99 1.77 6.72 12.62
CA GLY A 99 2.13 5.58 11.77
C GLY A 99 2.04 4.24 12.50
N ILE A 100 2.60 4.18 13.70
CA ILE A 100 2.52 2.97 14.54
C ILE A 100 1.06 2.63 14.89
N LEU A 101 0.28 3.62 15.33
CA LEU A 101 -1.13 3.43 15.66
C LEU A 101 -1.94 3.00 14.45
N ALA A 102 -1.67 3.59 13.28
CA ALA A 102 -2.31 3.21 12.03
C ALA A 102 -2.04 1.73 11.69
N LEU A 103 -0.79 1.27 11.80
CA LEU A 103 -0.44 -0.14 11.58
C LEU A 103 -1.13 -1.07 12.57
N VAL A 104 -1.24 -0.69 13.84
CA VAL A 104 -1.96 -1.48 14.85
C VAL A 104 -3.44 -1.57 14.48
N PHE A 105 -4.07 -0.45 14.13
CA PHE A 105 -5.49 -0.43 13.77
C PHE A 105 -5.78 -1.14 12.44
N TYR A 106 -4.86 -1.12 11.46
CA TYR A 106 -5.01 -1.87 10.22
C TYR A 106 -5.02 -3.38 10.44
N ASN A 107 -4.43 -3.87 11.55
CA ASN A 107 -4.48 -5.28 11.94
C ASN A 107 -5.76 -5.65 12.72
N ASP A 108 -6.55 -4.68 13.14
CA ASP A 108 -7.82 -4.94 13.82
C ASP A 108 -8.82 -5.65 12.89
N VAL A 109 -9.49 -6.67 13.41
CA VAL A 109 -10.44 -7.50 12.63
C VAL A 109 -11.56 -6.64 12.06
N THR A 110 -12.08 -5.68 12.84
CA THR A 110 -13.18 -4.81 12.41
C THR A 110 -12.79 -3.95 11.20
N VAL A 111 -11.55 -3.45 11.20
CA VAL A 111 -11.02 -2.63 10.10
C VAL A 111 -10.78 -3.49 8.87
N ARG A 112 -10.18 -4.66 9.03
CA ARG A 112 -9.93 -5.60 7.94
C ARG A 112 -11.23 -6.06 7.27
N ASP A 113 -12.22 -6.46 8.06
CA ASP A 113 -13.52 -6.88 7.56
C ASP A 113 -14.25 -5.75 6.82
N TYR A 114 -14.13 -4.52 7.31
CA TYR A 114 -14.70 -3.37 6.62
C TYR A 114 -14.10 -3.18 5.23
N PHE A 115 -12.78 -3.20 5.10
CA PHE A 115 -12.13 -3.07 3.81
C PHE A 115 -12.34 -4.29 2.89
N ALA A 116 -12.43 -5.51 3.45
CA ALA A 116 -12.76 -6.70 2.67
C ALA A 116 -14.13 -6.57 2.00
N ARG A 117 -15.14 -6.14 2.75
CA ARG A 117 -16.50 -5.92 2.22
C ARG A 117 -16.56 -4.80 1.17
N LEU A 118 -15.78 -3.73 1.35
CA LEU A 118 -15.68 -2.68 0.34
C LEU A 118 -15.11 -3.21 -0.98
N ASN A 119 -14.15 -4.13 -0.93
CA ASN A 119 -13.59 -4.76 -2.13
C ASN A 119 -14.58 -5.70 -2.82
N GLU A 120 -15.42 -6.40 -2.07
CA GLU A 120 -16.45 -7.29 -2.63
C GLU A 120 -17.55 -6.52 -3.37
N THR A 121 -17.85 -5.29 -2.93
CA THR A 121 -18.89 -4.46 -3.53
C THR A 121 -18.45 -3.71 -4.80
N LEU A 122 -17.15 -3.62 -5.03
CA LEU A 122 -16.64 -3.01 -6.26
C LEU A 122 -16.58 -4.06 -7.37
N PRO A 123 -16.99 -3.70 -8.60
CA PRO A 123 -16.75 -4.60 -9.74
C PRO A 123 -15.25 -4.89 -9.81
N PRO A 124 -14.86 -6.14 -10.11
CA PRO A 124 -13.45 -6.48 -10.22
C PRO A 124 -12.80 -5.49 -11.18
N THR A 125 -11.79 -4.79 -10.69
CA THR A 125 -10.93 -3.98 -11.56
C THR A 125 -10.53 -4.88 -12.72
N PRO A 126 -10.67 -4.46 -14.00
CA PRO A 126 -10.21 -5.27 -15.11
C PRO A 126 -8.73 -5.56 -14.82
N GLU A 127 -8.47 -6.75 -14.30
CA GLU A 127 -7.13 -7.28 -14.21
C GLU A 127 -6.61 -7.17 -15.62
N LEU A 128 -5.58 -6.35 -15.81
CA LEU A 128 -4.87 -6.25 -17.09
C LEU A 128 -4.63 -7.70 -17.49
N ALA A 129 -5.40 -8.16 -18.49
CA ALA A 129 -5.32 -9.54 -18.94
C ALA A 129 -3.85 -9.84 -19.18
N VAL A 130 -3.26 -10.56 -18.25
CA VAL A 130 -1.90 -11.10 -18.43
C VAL A 130 -2.02 -11.86 -19.75
N PRO A 131 -1.28 -11.48 -20.81
CA PRO A 131 -1.33 -12.20 -22.05
C PRO A 131 -1.13 -13.69 -21.73
N PRO A 132 -1.96 -14.60 -22.25
CA PRO A 132 -1.77 -16.01 -21.97
C PRO A 132 -0.31 -16.34 -22.22
N ALA A 133 0.35 -16.94 -21.23
CA ALA A 133 1.74 -17.34 -21.36
C ALA A 133 1.88 -18.10 -22.67
N PRO A 134 2.92 -17.80 -23.48
CA PRO A 134 3.12 -18.49 -24.74
C PRO A 134 3.10 -19.98 -24.45
N ILE A 135 2.21 -20.70 -25.18
CA ILE A 135 2.16 -22.16 -25.11
C ILE A 135 3.55 -22.63 -25.52
N VAL A 136 4.33 -23.04 -24.53
CA VAL A 136 5.62 -23.71 -24.82
C VAL A 136 5.24 -25.03 -25.46
N GLU A 137 5.34 -25.08 -26.79
CA GLU A 137 5.22 -26.30 -27.56
C GLU A 137 6.23 -27.28 -27.00
N PRO A 138 5.82 -28.49 -26.56
CA PRO A 138 6.77 -29.45 -25.99
C PRO A 138 7.86 -29.74 -27.03
N ALA A 139 9.10 -29.52 -26.62
CA ALA A 139 10.24 -29.79 -27.47
C ALA A 139 10.17 -31.23 -28.04
N PRO A 140 10.45 -31.45 -29.33
CA PRO A 140 10.43 -32.78 -29.91
C PRO A 140 11.37 -33.69 -29.10
N MET A 141 10.84 -34.83 -28.67
CA MET A 141 11.64 -35.87 -28.01
C MET A 141 12.76 -36.27 -29.01
N ILE A 142 13.96 -35.95 -28.65
CA ILE A 142 15.15 -36.48 -29.35
C ILE A 142 15.20 -37.95 -28.95
N ASP A 143 14.96 -38.82 -29.93
CA ASP A 143 15.19 -40.25 -29.79
C ASP A 143 16.61 -40.50 -29.30
N GLU A 144 16.73 -41.02 -28.10
CA GLU A 144 17.98 -41.40 -27.47
C GLU A 144 18.58 -42.57 -28.30
N PRO A 145 19.80 -42.46 -28.85
CA PRO A 145 20.40 -43.52 -29.59
C PRO A 145 20.65 -44.71 -28.68
N SER A 146 20.04 -45.84 -29.07
CA SER A 146 20.23 -47.14 -28.46
C SER A 146 21.69 -47.48 -28.21
N SER A 147 22.06 -47.73 -26.96
CA SER A 147 23.37 -48.21 -26.55
C SER A 147 23.78 -49.48 -27.31
N PRO A 148 25.06 -49.57 -27.75
CA PRO A 148 25.58 -50.82 -28.37
C PRO A 148 25.62 -51.94 -27.33
N GLU A 149 25.12 -53.12 -27.72
CA GLU A 149 25.27 -54.34 -27.00
C GLU A 149 26.74 -54.66 -26.70
N GLU A 150 27.09 -54.78 -25.46
CA GLU A 150 28.38 -55.26 -24.97
C GLU A 150 28.49 -56.74 -25.19
N GLU A 151 29.21 -57.13 -26.26
CA GLU A 151 29.60 -58.49 -26.60
C GLU A 151 30.57 -59.04 -25.53
N THR A 152 30.14 -59.97 -24.70
CA THR A 152 31.03 -60.71 -23.79
C THR A 152 31.81 -61.77 -24.55
N PRO A 153 33.17 -61.79 -24.55
CA PRO A 153 33.91 -62.91 -25.07
C PRO A 153 33.95 -64.05 -24.07
N ASN A 154 33.49 -65.18 -24.55
CA ASN A 154 33.63 -66.49 -23.92
C ASN A 154 35.08 -66.95 -24.04
N SER A 155 35.78 -67.26 -22.97
CA SER A 155 36.85 -68.25 -22.84
C SER A 155 37.08 -68.65 -21.39
#